data_44b44bc555a36bb22e03ccfdf17e636c
#
_entry.id   44b44bc555a36bb22e03ccfdf17e636c
#
_cell.length_a   1.000
_cell.length_b   1.000
_cell.length_c   1.000
_cell.angle_alpha   90.00
_cell.angle_beta   90.00
_cell.angle_gamma   90.00
#
_symmetry.space_group_name_H-M   'P 1'
#
loop_
_entity.id
_entity.type
_entity.pdbx_description
1 polymer ?
#
loop_
_entity_poly.entity_id
_entity_poly.type
_entity_poly.pdbx_seq_one_letter_code
_entity_poly.pdbx_strand_id
1 'polypeptide(L)'
;VDGQFVAADARLIIDDNALYRHPDYTARLAEEGEFSPEEIEARQKGLAYVKLDGDIGIIGNGAGLVMATLDAVQLYGGKPANFLDVGGGAPADRIAAALNIVLSNPNVKVVFINILGGITRCDEVAKGIIDARNRVGFTKPMVIRLVGTNEQEGKRILTEAGIHVLDSMEEAARKAVEIAKKS
;
A
#
# COMPACT_ATOMS: atom_id res chain seq x y z
N VAL A 1 10.28 -30.16 -30.73
CA VAL A 1 11.66 -30.42 -31.12
C VAL A 1 11.65 -31.77 -31.80
N ASP A 2 12.20 -31.86 -32.98
CA ASP A 2 12.31 -33.11 -33.76
C ASP A 2 10.98 -33.85 -34.02
N GLY A 3 9.86 -33.12 -34.13
CA GLY A 3 8.52 -33.66 -34.32
C GLY A 3 7.88 -34.23 -33.06
N GLN A 4 8.51 -34.11 -31.89
CA GLN A 4 7.94 -34.52 -30.61
C GLN A 4 7.33 -33.32 -29.85
N PHE A 5 6.20 -33.55 -29.21
CA PHE A 5 5.62 -32.58 -28.29
C PHE A 5 6.35 -32.63 -26.93
N VAL A 6 6.86 -31.50 -26.52
CA VAL A 6 7.53 -31.33 -25.21
C VAL A 6 6.79 -30.25 -24.43
N ALA A 7 6.47 -30.50 -23.17
CA ALA A 7 5.94 -29.48 -22.27
C ALA A 7 7.03 -28.42 -22.06
N ALA A 8 6.78 -27.19 -22.51
CA ALA A 8 7.74 -26.09 -22.42
C ALA A 8 7.66 -25.37 -21.08
N ASP A 9 6.46 -25.28 -20.50
CA ASP A 9 6.20 -24.67 -19.20
C ASP A 9 4.87 -25.18 -18.65
N ALA A 10 4.67 -25.03 -17.33
CA ALA A 10 3.41 -25.32 -16.66
C ALA A 10 3.19 -24.30 -15.55
N ARG A 11 2.03 -23.62 -15.53
CA ARG A 11 1.62 -22.71 -14.48
C ARG A 11 0.29 -23.15 -13.88
N LEU A 12 0.26 -23.32 -12.56
CA LEU A 12 -0.93 -23.61 -11.79
C LEU A 12 -1.15 -22.48 -10.77
N ILE A 13 -2.32 -21.86 -10.79
CA ILE A 13 -2.71 -20.85 -9.81
C ILE A 13 -3.81 -21.43 -8.96
N ILE A 14 -3.59 -21.46 -7.64
CA ILE A 14 -4.59 -21.90 -6.66
C ILE A 14 -5.37 -20.67 -6.21
N ASP A 15 -6.71 -20.78 -6.17
CA ASP A 15 -7.56 -19.70 -5.67
C ASP A 15 -7.36 -19.56 -4.15
N ASP A 16 -6.87 -18.38 -3.73
CA ASP A 16 -6.63 -18.06 -2.32
C ASP A 16 -7.90 -18.22 -1.46
N ASN A 17 -9.09 -17.98 -2.04
CA ASN A 17 -10.36 -18.21 -1.37
C ASN A 17 -10.68 -19.68 -1.11
N ALA A 18 -9.96 -20.61 -1.71
CA ALA A 18 -10.10 -22.04 -1.48
C ALA A 18 -9.09 -22.58 -0.45
N LEU A 19 -8.08 -21.82 -0.06
CA LEU A 19 -6.97 -22.28 0.81
C LEU A 19 -7.44 -22.78 2.18
N TYR A 20 -8.53 -22.25 2.72
CA TYR A 20 -9.10 -22.73 3.99
C TYR A 20 -9.52 -24.21 3.95
N ARG A 21 -9.80 -24.74 2.76
CA ARG A 21 -10.13 -26.16 2.51
C ARG A 21 -8.90 -27.01 2.19
N HIS A 22 -7.77 -26.36 1.90
CA HIS A 22 -6.54 -26.99 1.43
C HIS A 22 -5.32 -26.45 2.18
N PRO A 23 -5.20 -26.67 3.49
CA PRO A 23 -4.13 -26.10 4.33
C PRO A 23 -2.72 -26.49 3.87
N ASP A 24 -2.57 -27.65 3.20
CA ASP A 24 -1.27 -28.12 2.68
C ASP A 24 -0.68 -27.17 1.64
N TYR A 25 -1.51 -26.43 0.91
CA TYR A 25 -1.04 -25.45 -0.06
C TYR A 25 -0.67 -24.11 0.57
N THR A 26 -1.24 -23.77 1.72
CA THR A 26 -0.90 -22.53 2.44
C THR A 26 0.56 -22.53 2.89
N ALA A 27 1.09 -23.66 3.30
CA ALA A 27 2.51 -23.81 3.67
C ALA A 27 3.45 -23.66 2.47
N ARG A 28 3.05 -24.14 1.30
CA ARG A 28 3.87 -24.10 0.07
C ARG A 28 3.98 -22.69 -0.53
N LEU A 29 2.99 -21.82 -0.33
CA LEU A 29 3.04 -20.42 -0.80
C LEU A 29 4.22 -19.65 -0.21
N ALA A 30 4.72 -20.06 0.96
CA ALA A 30 5.90 -19.47 1.59
C ALA A 30 7.23 -20.00 1.01
N GLU A 31 7.20 -21.13 0.32
CA GLU A 31 8.40 -21.82 -0.20
C GLU A 31 8.70 -21.46 -1.67
N GLU A 32 7.71 -20.96 -2.41
CA GLU A 32 7.89 -20.52 -3.79
C GLU A 32 8.60 -19.18 -3.83
N GLY A 33 9.88 -19.17 -4.17
CA GLY A 33 10.79 -18.01 -4.20
C GLY A 33 10.44 -16.91 -5.22
N GLU A 34 9.18 -16.78 -5.60
CA GLU A 34 8.66 -15.72 -6.48
C GLU A 34 8.28 -14.43 -5.73
N PHE A 35 8.17 -14.47 -4.38
CA PHE A 35 7.73 -13.34 -3.58
C PHE A 35 8.85 -12.72 -2.76
N SER A 36 8.89 -11.40 -2.71
CA SER A 36 9.77 -10.68 -1.79
C SER A 36 9.37 -10.91 -0.32
N PRO A 37 10.28 -10.76 0.64
CA PRO A 37 9.94 -10.85 2.07
C PRO A 37 8.78 -9.93 2.46
N GLU A 38 8.72 -8.74 1.87
CA GLU A 38 7.66 -7.76 2.12
C GLU A 38 6.30 -8.23 1.58
N GLU A 39 6.29 -8.92 0.43
CA GLU A 39 5.06 -9.51 -0.14
C GLU A 39 4.54 -10.66 0.71
N ILE A 40 5.43 -11.50 1.25
CA ILE A 40 5.07 -12.58 2.17
C ILE A 40 4.47 -12.00 3.46
N GLU A 41 5.13 -11.00 4.05
CA GLU A 41 4.64 -10.33 5.26
C GLU A 41 3.27 -9.68 5.03
N ALA A 42 3.08 -9.00 3.90
CA ALA A 42 1.82 -8.37 3.53
C ALA A 42 0.68 -9.39 3.44
N ARG A 43 0.90 -10.52 2.77
CA ARG A 43 -0.08 -11.62 2.66
C ARG A 43 -0.48 -12.17 4.02
N GLN A 44 0.46 -12.39 4.94
CA GLN A 44 0.17 -12.86 6.30
C GLN A 44 -0.71 -11.89 7.09
N LYS A 45 -0.64 -10.59 6.76
CA LYS A 45 -1.47 -9.53 7.36
C LYS A 45 -2.73 -9.20 6.57
N GLY A 46 -3.04 -9.97 5.54
CA GLY A 46 -4.22 -9.78 4.69
C GLY A 46 -4.18 -8.52 3.83
N LEU A 47 -2.98 -8.08 3.47
CA LEU A 47 -2.73 -6.93 2.59
C LEU A 47 -2.34 -7.40 1.20
N ALA A 48 -2.82 -6.70 0.16
CA ALA A 48 -2.34 -6.90 -1.20
C ALA A 48 -1.17 -5.96 -1.47
N TYR A 49 0.03 -6.50 -1.62
CA TYR A 49 1.26 -5.76 -1.84
C TYR A 49 2.02 -6.31 -3.04
N VAL A 50 2.56 -5.41 -3.85
CA VAL A 50 3.51 -5.73 -4.93
C VAL A 50 4.66 -4.73 -4.86
N LYS A 51 5.89 -5.21 -4.85
CA LYS A 51 7.10 -4.38 -4.86
C LYS A 51 7.35 -3.80 -6.24
N LEU A 52 7.74 -2.52 -6.30
CA LEU A 52 8.14 -1.81 -7.52
C LEU A 52 9.49 -1.09 -7.28
N ASP A 53 10.12 -0.64 -8.37
CA ASP A 53 11.48 -0.07 -8.35
C ASP A 53 11.49 1.46 -8.16
N GLY A 54 10.63 2.00 -7.30
CA GLY A 54 10.54 3.43 -7.08
C GLY A 54 11.00 3.89 -5.69
N ASP A 55 10.69 5.16 -5.40
CA ASP A 55 11.05 5.85 -4.16
C ASP A 55 9.87 6.53 -3.46
N ILE A 56 8.65 6.40 -4.03
CA ILE A 56 7.41 6.90 -3.44
C ILE A 56 6.56 5.71 -2.99
N GLY A 57 6.45 5.50 -1.69
CA GLY A 57 5.59 4.47 -1.12
C GLY A 57 4.12 4.82 -1.29
N ILE A 58 3.30 3.87 -1.76
CA ILE A 58 1.87 4.07 -2.03
C ILE A 58 1.04 3.17 -1.13
N ILE A 59 0.03 3.76 -0.48
CA ILE A 59 -0.98 3.05 0.30
C ILE A 59 -2.35 3.58 -0.09
N GLY A 60 -3.30 2.69 -0.39
CA GLY A 60 -4.68 3.07 -0.67
C GLY A 60 -5.67 2.00 -0.24
N ASN A 61 -6.95 2.32 -0.26
CA ASN A 61 -8.04 1.40 0.06
C ASN A 61 -8.89 1.10 -1.18
N GLY A 62 -8.55 0.01 -1.82
CA GLY A 62 -9.16 -0.49 -3.05
C GLY A 62 -8.18 -0.48 -4.21
N ALA A 63 -8.06 -1.62 -4.89
CA ALA A 63 -7.08 -1.83 -5.95
C ALA A 63 -7.16 -0.78 -7.08
N GLY A 64 -8.36 -0.41 -7.50
CA GLY A 64 -8.57 0.61 -8.54
C GLY A 64 -8.06 2.00 -8.12
N LEU A 65 -8.28 2.39 -6.85
CA LEU A 65 -7.77 3.64 -6.31
C LEU A 65 -6.24 3.63 -6.23
N VAL A 66 -5.65 2.52 -5.82
CA VAL A 66 -4.20 2.37 -5.76
C VAL A 66 -3.60 2.47 -7.17
N MET A 67 -4.16 1.78 -8.16
CA MET A 67 -3.71 1.87 -9.56
C MET A 67 -3.78 3.30 -10.08
N ALA A 68 -4.91 3.99 -9.88
CA ALA A 68 -5.05 5.40 -10.28
C ALA A 68 -4.04 6.31 -9.55
N THR A 69 -3.68 6.00 -8.31
CA THR A 69 -2.66 6.73 -7.55
C THR A 69 -1.26 6.52 -8.13
N LEU A 70 -0.92 5.28 -8.53
CA LEU A 70 0.34 4.96 -9.23
C LEU A 70 0.44 5.76 -10.54
N ASP A 71 -0.64 5.75 -11.35
CA ASP A 71 -0.70 6.48 -12.61
C ASP A 71 -0.53 7.99 -12.39
N ALA A 72 -1.18 8.57 -11.38
CA ALA A 72 -1.04 9.98 -11.04
C ALA A 72 0.39 10.34 -10.64
N VAL A 73 1.05 9.51 -9.83
CA VAL A 73 2.46 9.71 -9.44
C VAL A 73 3.38 9.65 -10.67
N GLN A 74 3.17 8.68 -11.57
CA GLN A 74 3.95 8.56 -12.80
C GLN A 74 3.72 9.73 -13.76
N LEU A 75 2.47 10.21 -13.88
CA LEU A 75 2.13 11.37 -14.71
C LEU A 75 2.94 12.62 -14.33
N TYR A 76 3.21 12.81 -13.03
CA TYR A 76 4.04 13.93 -12.53
C TYR A 76 5.54 13.61 -12.49
N GLY A 77 5.94 12.48 -13.07
CA GLY A 77 7.35 12.07 -13.19
C GLY A 77 7.95 11.52 -11.90
N GLY A 78 7.12 10.97 -11.01
CA GLY A 78 7.55 10.19 -9.85
C GLY A 78 7.66 8.69 -10.16
N LYS A 79 8.26 7.94 -9.25
CA LYS A 79 8.43 6.50 -9.35
C LYS A 79 7.81 5.81 -8.12
N PRO A 80 6.67 5.11 -8.28
CA PRO A 80 6.09 4.33 -7.19
C PRO A 80 7.02 3.20 -6.74
N ALA A 81 7.15 3.03 -5.43
CA ALA A 81 7.97 1.97 -4.82
C ALA A 81 7.19 0.67 -4.60
N ASN A 82 5.89 0.74 -4.61
CA ASN A 82 5.01 -0.39 -4.39
C ASN A 82 3.56 -0.10 -4.81
N PHE A 83 2.81 -1.16 -5.05
CA PHE A 83 1.36 -1.19 -4.93
C PHE A 83 1.02 -1.68 -3.52
N LEU A 84 0.10 -1.05 -2.79
CA LEU A 84 -0.46 -1.59 -1.55
C LEU A 84 -1.92 -1.20 -1.36
N ASP A 85 -2.77 -2.22 -1.33
CA ASP A 85 -4.20 -2.10 -1.03
C ASP A 85 -4.50 -2.66 0.36
N VAL A 86 -5.00 -1.79 1.25
CA VAL A 86 -5.41 -2.19 2.60
C VAL A 86 -6.85 -2.74 2.65
N GLY A 87 -7.55 -2.73 1.53
CA GLY A 87 -8.94 -3.20 1.41
C GLY A 87 -9.98 -2.25 2.00
N GLY A 88 -11.24 -2.61 1.84
CA GLY A 88 -12.37 -1.87 2.40
C GLY A 88 -12.41 -1.97 3.92
N GLY A 89 -12.89 -0.89 4.58
CA GLY A 89 -13.01 -0.83 6.04
C GLY A 89 -11.69 -0.59 6.79
N ALA A 90 -10.56 -0.66 6.14
CA ALA A 90 -9.17 -0.42 6.59
C ALA A 90 -9.02 -0.08 8.10
N PRO A 91 -9.09 -1.06 9.01
CA PRO A 91 -8.95 -0.81 10.45
C PRO A 91 -7.54 -0.29 10.76
N ALA A 92 -7.41 0.42 11.87
CA ALA A 92 -6.16 1.06 12.29
C ALA A 92 -4.95 0.11 12.27
N ASP A 93 -5.14 -1.15 12.65
CA ASP A 93 -4.08 -2.16 12.65
C ASP A 93 -3.57 -2.50 11.24
N ARG A 94 -4.46 -2.53 10.24
CA ARG A 94 -4.05 -2.74 8.84
C ARG A 94 -3.28 -1.55 8.30
N ILE A 95 -3.69 -0.33 8.63
CA ILE A 95 -2.96 0.88 8.25
C ILE A 95 -1.56 0.87 8.88
N ALA A 96 -1.46 0.53 10.16
CA ALA A 96 -0.17 0.41 10.83
C ALA A 96 0.73 -0.67 10.19
N ALA A 97 0.17 -1.82 9.86
CA ALA A 97 0.88 -2.89 9.17
C ALA A 97 1.36 -2.46 7.78
N ALA A 98 0.49 -1.79 7.01
CA ALA A 98 0.82 -1.27 5.69
C ALA A 98 1.97 -0.25 5.75
N LEU A 99 1.92 0.68 6.70
CA LEU A 99 2.99 1.66 6.92
C LEU A 99 4.32 0.98 7.26
N ASN A 100 4.32 -0.02 8.15
CA ASN A 100 5.53 -0.76 8.50
C ASN A 100 6.16 -1.43 7.28
N ILE A 101 5.35 -2.09 6.45
CA ILE A 101 5.83 -2.77 5.25
C ILE A 101 6.40 -1.77 4.24
N VAL A 102 5.70 -0.67 3.96
CA VAL A 102 6.18 0.34 3.02
C VAL A 102 7.46 1.02 3.52
N LEU A 103 7.53 1.30 4.82
CA LEU A 103 8.66 2.00 5.43
C LEU A 103 9.88 1.11 5.65
N SER A 104 9.73 -0.23 5.66
CA SER A 104 10.85 -1.16 5.69
C SER A 104 11.69 -1.12 4.41
N ASN A 105 11.11 -0.67 3.30
CA ASN A 105 11.86 -0.44 2.06
C ASN A 105 12.77 0.80 2.21
N PRO A 106 14.11 0.62 2.20
CA PRO A 106 15.06 1.73 2.40
C PRO A 106 14.99 2.77 1.27
N ASN A 107 14.55 2.38 0.08
CA ASN A 107 14.46 3.27 -1.08
C ASN A 107 13.30 4.27 -0.98
N VAL A 108 12.30 4.00 -0.14
CA VAL A 108 11.15 4.90 0.03
C VAL A 108 11.59 6.20 0.71
N LYS A 109 11.39 7.32 0.06
CA LYS A 109 11.71 8.67 0.53
C LYS A 109 10.48 9.38 1.11
N VAL A 110 9.30 9.12 0.57
CA VAL A 110 8.02 9.71 0.97
C VAL A 110 6.93 8.66 0.84
N VAL A 111 5.92 8.72 1.71
CA VAL A 111 4.73 7.87 1.62
C VAL A 111 3.53 8.69 1.18
N PHE A 112 2.86 8.26 0.12
CA PHE A 112 1.58 8.82 -0.30
C PHE A 112 0.45 7.87 0.08
N ILE A 113 -0.42 8.32 0.97
CA ILE A 113 -1.60 7.58 1.44
C ILE A 113 -2.83 8.19 0.79
N ASN A 114 -3.55 7.41 0.00
CA ASN A 114 -4.77 7.86 -0.68
C ASN A 114 -5.97 7.03 -0.21
N ILE A 115 -6.83 7.65 0.58
CA ILE A 115 -8.01 7.00 1.17
C ILE A 115 -9.29 7.64 0.63
N LEU A 116 -10.17 6.80 0.13
CA LEU A 116 -11.55 7.14 -0.19
C LEU A 116 -12.49 6.40 0.77
N GLY A 117 -12.98 7.13 1.76
CA GLY A 117 -13.82 6.59 2.82
C GLY A 117 -15.29 6.52 2.42
N GLY A 118 -15.77 5.33 2.11
CA GLY A 118 -17.20 5.02 2.11
C GLY A 118 -17.54 4.31 3.42
N ILE A 119 -17.32 3.01 3.49
CA ILE A 119 -17.40 2.19 4.71
C ILE A 119 -16.22 2.51 5.64
N THR A 120 -15.05 2.79 5.09
CA THR A 120 -13.86 3.21 5.83
C THR A 120 -14.08 4.61 6.41
N ARG A 121 -13.91 4.76 7.72
CA ARG A 121 -14.03 6.05 8.40
C ARG A 121 -12.69 6.77 8.44
N CYS A 122 -12.68 7.99 7.94
CA CYS A 122 -11.45 8.80 7.84
C CYS A 122 -10.83 9.13 9.20
N ASP A 123 -11.64 9.32 10.25
CA ASP A 123 -11.16 9.55 11.62
C ASP A 123 -10.43 8.32 12.21
N GLU A 124 -10.92 7.10 11.93
CA GLU A 124 -10.24 5.87 12.36
C GLU A 124 -8.93 5.64 11.60
N VAL A 125 -8.91 5.91 10.30
CA VAL A 125 -7.68 5.87 9.49
C VAL A 125 -6.66 6.87 10.04
N ALA A 126 -7.07 8.10 10.33
CA ALA A 126 -6.20 9.12 10.90
C ALA A 126 -5.56 8.69 12.22
N LYS A 127 -6.36 8.13 13.14
CA LYS A 127 -5.85 7.56 14.41
C LYS A 127 -4.84 6.44 14.15
N GLY A 128 -5.16 5.52 13.23
CA GLY A 128 -4.25 4.42 12.87
C GLY A 128 -2.91 4.90 12.33
N ILE A 129 -2.89 5.96 11.52
CA ILE A 129 -1.67 6.58 11.00
C ILE A 129 -0.85 7.19 12.15
N ILE A 130 -1.50 7.92 13.07
CA ILE A 130 -0.83 8.53 14.23
C ILE A 130 -0.24 7.45 15.14
N ASP A 131 -1.02 6.40 15.44
CA ASP A 131 -0.56 5.28 16.27
C ASP A 131 0.63 4.57 15.65
N ALA A 132 0.59 4.32 14.34
CA ALA A 132 1.70 3.71 13.62
C ALA A 132 2.95 4.59 13.67
N ARG A 133 2.80 5.90 13.43
CA ARG A 133 3.91 6.87 13.54
C ARG A 133 4.56 6.85 14.92
N ASN A 134 3.75 6.85 15.97
CA ASN A 134 4.24 6.88 17.35
C ASN A 134 4.94 5.56 17.75
N ARG A 135 4.43 4.41 17.28
CA ARG A 135 5.02 3.09 17.59
C ARG A 135 6.33 2.84 16.87
N VAL A 136 6.40 3.24 15.61
CA VAL A 136 7.55 2.92 14.72
C VAL A 136 8.62 4.02 14.75
N GLY A 137 8.26 5.23 15.20
CA GLY A 137 9.20 6.36 15.30
C GLY A 137 9.76 6.81 13.95
N PHE A 138 9.02 6.59 12.85
CA PHE A 138 9.50 6.95 11.53
C PHE A 138 9.43 8.46 11.28
N THR A 139 10.42 8.96 10.54
CA THR A 139 10.60 10.39 10.25
C THR A 139 10.37 10.74 8.78
N LYS A 140 10.12 9.74 7.92
CA LYS A 140 9.91 9.99 6.48
C LYS A 140 8.65 10.85 6.27
N PRO A 141 8.68 11.81 5.36
CA PRO A 141 7.54 12.66 5.07
C PRO A 141 6.36 11.84 4.53
N MET A 142 5.16 12.28 4.88
CA MET A 142 3.91 11.69 4.40
C MET A 142 3.06 12.76 3.73
N VAL A 143 2.41 12.37 2.64
CA VAL A 143 1.37 13.14 1.96
C VAL A 143 0.09 12.31 2.01
N ILE A 144 -1.00 12.88 2.46
CA ILE A 144 -2.24 12.16 2.64
C ILE A 144 -3.37 12.85 1.88
N ARG A 145 -4.10 12.07 1.10
CA ARG A 145 -5.43 12.45 0.64
C ARG A 145 -6.44 11.60 1.39
N LEU A 146 -7.37 12.26 2.06
CA LEU A 146 -8.37 11.64 2.92
C LEU A 146 -9.73 12.27 2.62
N VAL A 147 -10.62 11.53 1.97
CA VAL A 147 -11.95 11.99 1.56
C VAL A 147 -13.00 10.94 1.93
N GLY A 148 -14.16 11.38 2.38
CA GLY A 148 -15.31 10.52 2.67
C GLY A 148 -15.87 10.65 4.09
N THR A 149 -16.36 9.56 4.66
CA THR A 149 -17.04 9.56 5.97
C THR A 149 -16.12 10.07 7.07
N ASN A 150 -16.55 11.11 7.80
CA ASN A 150 -15.79 11.80 8.87
C ASN A 150 -14.46 12.41 8.41
N GLU A 151 -14.38 12.85 7.14
CA GLU A 151 -13.14 13.40 6.59
C GLU A 151 -12.65 14.65 7.34
N GLN A 152 -13.55 15.53 7.78
CA GLN A 152 -13.16 16.76 8.49
C GLN A 152 -12.46 16.43 9.81
N GLU A 153 -12.99 15.47 10.58
CA GLU A 153 -12.36 15.03 11.81
C GLU A 153 -11.03 14.31 11.55
N GLY A 154 -10.97 13.44 10.53
CA GLY A 154 -9.73 12.81 10.12
C GLY A 154 -8.65 13.80 9.71
N LYS A 155 -9.01 14.82 8.90
CA LYS A 155 -8.12 15.90 8.51
C LYS A 155 -7.63 16.72 9.72
N ARG A 156 -8.53 17.03 10.67
CA ARG A 156 -8.18 17.73 11.91
C ARG A 156 -7.12 16.97 12.69
N ILE A 157 -7.35 15.67 12.95
CA ILE A 157 -6.42 14.79 13.69
C ILE A 157 -5.03 14.77 13.04
N LEU A 158 -4.96 14.61 11.70
CA LEU A 158 -3.70 14.56 10.98
C LEU A 158 -2.97 15.92 10.96
N THR A 159 -3.72 17.01 10.78
CA THR A 159 -3.16 18.38 10.76
C THR A 159 -2.58 18.76 12.12
N GLU A 160 -3.27 18.43 13.21
CA GLU A 160 -2.77 18.64 14.58
C GLU A 160 -1.47 17.86 14.87
N ALA A 161 -1.28 16.72 14.21
CA ALA A 161 -0.05 15.94 14.26
C ALA A 161 1.05 16.43 13.29
N GLY A 162 0.82 17.54 12.58
CA GLY A 162 1.77 18.13 11.62
C GLY A 162 1.88 17.36 10.30
N ILE A 163 0.85 16.61 9.91
CA ILE A 163 0.81 15.85 8.66
C ILE A 163 0.01 16.63 7.61
N HIS A 164 0.57 16.76 6.42
CA HIS A 164 -0.10 17.46 5.31
C HIS A 164 -1.23 16.59 4.73
N VAL A 165 -2.44 17.13 4.73
CA VAL A 165 -3.61 16.53 4.09
C VAL A 165 -4.07 17.38 2.92
N LEU A 166 -4.31 16.75 1.78
CA LEU A 166 -4.73 17.40 0.54
C LEU A 166 -6.06 16.80 0.07
N ASP A 167 -6.83 17.59 -0.66
CA ASP A 167 -8.18 17.21 -1.10
C ASP A 167 -8.17 16.50 -2.45
N SER A 168 -7.26 16.92 -3.34
CA SER A 168 -7.13 16.38 -4.69
C SER A 168 -6.03 15.31 -4.76
N MET A 169 -6.31 14.24 -5.51
CA MET A 169 -5.32 13.19 -5.77
C MET A 169 -4.15 13.72 -6.58
N GLU A 170 -4.42 14.60 -7.53
CA GLU A 170 -3.42 15.23 -8.40
C GLU A 170 -2.47 16.12 -7.61
N GLU A 171 -3.00 16.92 -6.70
CA GLU A 171 -2.19 17.77 -5.83
C GLU A 171 -1.33 16.94 -4.88
N ALA A 172 -1.91 15.87 -4.30
CA ALA A 172 -1.20 14.98 -3.42
C ALA A 172 -0.08 14.21 -4.15
N ALA A 173 -0.35 13.71 -5.36
CA ALA A 173 0.66 13.05 -6.19
C ALA A 173 1.80 14.01 -6.56
N ARG A 174 1.47 15.23 -6.99
CA ARG A 174 2.46 16.28 -7.30
C ARG A 174 3.32 16.61 -6.08
N LYS A 175 2.69 16.75 -4.91
CA LYS A 175 3.40 17.04 -3.66
C LYS A 175 4.33 15.90 -3.24
N ALA A 176 3.89 14.65 -3.35
CA ALA A 176 4.74 13.50 -3.07
C ALA A 176 5.95 13.46 -4.00
N VAL A 177 5.76 13.70 -5.29
CA VAL A 177 6.85 13.74 -6.28
C VAL A 177 7.83 14.91 -5.99
N GLU A 178 7.31 16.08 -5.60
CA GLU A 178 8.16 17.22 -5.22
C GLU A 178 9.06 16.86 -4.02
N ILE A 179 8.51 16.21 -3.01
CA ILE A 179 9.26 15.80 -1.82
C ILE A 179 10.31 14.73 -2.18
N ALA A 180 9.94 13.72 -2.95
CA ALA A 180 10.86 12.65 -3.35
C ALA A 180 12.07 13.17 -4.16
N LYS A 181 11.87 14.24 -4.95
CA LYS A 181 12.97 14.87 -5.73
C LYS A 181 13.92 15.71 -4.88
N LYS A 182 13.50 16.14 -3.69
CA LYS A 182 14.30 16.97 -2.78
C LYS A 182 15.07 16.15 -1.74
N SER A 183 14.66 14.89 -1.54
CA SER A 183 15.28 13.91 -0.64
C SER A 183 16.30 13.05 -1.39
#